data_1dc0f7bc580557c79983d7fed9737b06
#
_entry.id   1dc0f7bc580557c79983d7fed9737b06
#
_cell.length_a   1.000
_cell.length_b   1.000
_cell.length_c   1.000
_cell.angle_alpha   90.00
_cell.angle_beta   90.00
_cell.angle_gamma   90.00
#
_symmetry.space_group_name_H-M   'P 1'
#
loop_
_entity.id
_entity.type
_entity.pdbx_description
1 polymer ?
#
loop_
_entity_poly.entity_id
_entity_poly.type
_entity_poly.pdbx_seq_one_letter_code
_entity_poly.pdbx_strand_id
1 'polypeptide(L)'
;ATFRLQDLVGLDTGDNVSRFVVENVKNDNYIEQLKDRPELEFMKFLIENKFLGNKTGKGFYEKTSQKDDKGKTIINALNIKTLKYEPAIRPKIDFVKTAKGMELMDKRLQYIVNGDTKHSKFFAEYFGQLLSYAAARVPEISDQYFPVDDAMRTGYFWDFGPFEYWDLIGLDLGINLIEKVGAEIPDWIREMKANGKTQFYKFEEGQKKYYNIKTKNYQSIPGMESFMILDSFRSQSPIVKNSESIVHDIGDGVLCLEFTGKSNSIGEGVGKALIEVLEIAEEENWKGLVIGNNAKQFSVGANLMNIGMIAMQKQFDQLERFVDDFQQINMRIRTSKIPVVVATQGYVFVGGCEIAMHCDAGIYASESYIGLVEVGVGLLPGGGGTKEFALRASDDFFEGDVQSPTLINYFKSIATAAVSTSAYEAFDLNYLKKGRDEVCVNTQMNIGLAKEKVLKLSKNYTPPSARENIQVLGRSGMGVLYSAI
;
A
#
# COMPACT_ATOMS: atom_id res chain seq x y z
N ALA A 1 -6.31 19.21 5.18
CA ALA A 1 -5.01 18.80 4.59
C ALA A 1 -4.45 19.92 3.71
N THR A 2 -5.18 20.43 2.72
CA THR A 2 -4.73 21.43 1.73
C THR A 2 -4.11 22.68 2.35
N PHE A 3 -4.80 23.37 3.24
CA PHE A 3 -4.28 24.59 3.88
C PHE A 3 -3.07 24.33 4.80
N ARG A 4 -2.97 23.12 5.39
CA ARG A 4 -1.77 22.74 6.15
C ARG A 4 -0.57 22.49 5.25
N LEU A 5 -0.80 21.98 4.04
CA LEU A 5 0.26 21.82 3.05
C LEU A 5 0.75 23.18 2.57
N GLN A 6 -0.14 24.14 2.35
CA GLN A 6 0.23 25.51 2.00
C GLN A 6 1.05 26.19 3.12
N ASP A 7 0.67 26.02 4.39
CA ASP A 7 1.47 26.51 5.51
C ASP A 7 2.84 25.81 5.60
N LEU A 8 2.96 24.58 5.20
CA LEU A 8 4.23 23.83 5.17
C LEU A 8 5.16 24.35 4.07
N VAL A 9 4.64 24.53 2.86
CA VAL A 9 5.39 25.03 1.68
C VAL A 9 5.75 26.51 1.86
N GLY A 10 4.86 27.29 2.41
CA GLY A 10 4.94 28.74 2.55
C GLY A 10 4.04 29.46 1.54
N LEU A 11 3.20 30.35 2.05
CA LEU A 11 2.17 31.04 1.28
C LEU A 11 2.74 31.96 0.20
N ASP A 12 3.87 32.63 0.49
CA ASP A 12 4.62 33.42 -0.48
C ASP A 12 5.19 32.58 -1.62
N THR A 13 5.66 31.36 -1.32
CA THR A 13 6.14 30.44 -2.36
C THR A 13 4.99 30.04 -3.27
N GLY A 14 3.82 29.67 -2.70
CA GLY A 14 2.64 29.32 -3.47
C GLY A 14 2.13 30.51 -4.32
N ASP A 15 2.11 31.71 -3.77
CA ASP A 15 1.70 32.94 -4.49
C ASP A 15 2.65 33.25 -5.65
N ASN A 16 3.97 33.22 -5.41
CA ASN A 16 4.96 33.46 -6.45
C ASN A 16 4.87 32.44 -7.60
N VAL A 17 4.69 31.15 -7.29
CA VAL A 17 4.50 30.10 -8.31
C VAL A 17 3.22 30.36 -9.10
N SER A 18 2.12 30.69 -8.45
CA SER A 18 0.84 30.98 -9.09
C SER A 18 0.94 32.16 -10.04
N ARG A 19 1.57 33.27 -9.60
CA ARG A 19 1.80 34.46 -10.45
C ARG A 19 2.69 34.12 -11.63
N PHE A 20 3.80 33.43 -11.42
CA PHE A 20 4.70 33.01 -12.47
C PHE A 20 3.99 32.18 -13.54
N VAL A 21 3.17 31.18 -13.13
CA VAL A 21 2.41 30.34 -14.05
C VAL A 21 1.40 31.19 -14.86
N VAL A 22 0.63 32.05 -14.20
CA VAL A 22 -0.36 32.93 -14.87
C VAL A 22 0.29 33.88 -15.87
N GLU A 23 1.48 34.39 -15.56
CA GLU A 23 2.21 35.33 -16.43
C GLU A 23 2.88 34.66 -17.63
N ASN A 24 3.38 33.42 -17.46
CA ASN A 24 4.26 32.80 -18.44
C ASN A 24 3.62 31.67 -19.26
N VAL A 25 2.59 31.00 -18.74
CA VAL A 25 1.87 29.96 -19.50
C VAL A 25 0.91 30.61 -20.47
N LYS A 26 1.08 30.28 -21.76
CA LYS A 26 0.25 30.80 -22.85
C LYS A 26 -0.50 29.65 -23.53
N ASN A 27 -1.62 29.99 -24.16
CA ASN A 27 -2.45 29.03 -24.89
C ASN A 27 -3.08 27.95 -24.00
N ASP A 28 -3.31 28.27 -22.72
CA ASP A 28 -4.00 27.39 -21.79
C ASP A 28 -5.28 28.09 -21.29
N ASN A 29 -6.42 27.64 -21.77
CA ASN A 29 -7.72 28.24 -21.46
C ASN A 29 -8.05 28.27 -19.97
N TYR A 30 -7.53 27.31 -19.18
CA TYR A 30 -7.73 27.29 -17.73
C TYR A 30 -6.87 28.38 -17.04
N ILE A 31 -5.64 28.52 -17.45
CA ILE A 31 -4.73 29.57 -16.93
C ILE A 31 -5.23 30.95 -17.34
N GLU A 32 -5.74 31.11 -18.56
CA GLU A 32 -6.35 32.39 -18.98
C GLU A 32 -7.52 32.81 -18.08
N GLN A 33 -8.37 31.85 -17.64
CA GLN A 33 -9.45 32.12 -16.69
C GLN A 33 -8.94 32.52 -15.29
N LEU A 34 -7.72 32.13 -14.91
CA LEU A 34 -7.14 32.52 -13.64
C LEU A 34 -6.70 33.98 -13.59
N LYS A 35 -6.40 34.59 -14.76
CA LYS A 35 -5.96 36.01 -14.86
C LYS A 35 -7.03 36.98 -14.35
N ASP A 36 -8.30 36.66 -14.58
CA ASP A 36 -9.44 37.51 -14.22
C ASP A 36 -10.02 37.20 -12.82
N ARG A 37 -9.41 36.26 -12.10
CA ARG A 37 -9.90 35.94 -10.74
C ARG A 37 -9.57 37.06 -9.76
N PRO A 38 -10.54 37.50 -8.96
CA PRO A 38 -10.30 38.50 -7.91
C PRO A 38 -9.31 37.94 -6.88
N GLU A 39 -8.43 38.80 -6.42
CA GLU A 39 -7.52 38.49 -5.33
C GLU A 39 -8.33 38.11 -4.06
N LEU A 40 -7.96 37.03 -3.42
CA LEU A 40 -8.64 36.56 -2.22
C LEU A 40 -8.20 37.43 -1.01
N GLU A 41 -9.11 38.14 -0.40
CA GLU A 41 -8.86 39.07 0.73
C GLU A 41 -8.04 38.38 1.84
N PHE A 42 -8.35 37.15 2.19
CA PHE A 42 -7.61 36.42 3.22
C PHE A 42 -6.17 36.09 2.80
N MET A 43 -5.90 35.85 1.50
CA MET A 43 -4.53 35.62 1.00
C MET A 43 -3.72 36.91 1.08
N LYS A 44 -4.30 38.00 0.62
CA LYS A 44 -3.71 39.34 0.75
C LYS A 44 -3.37 39.66 2.20
N PHE A 45 -4.33 39.48 3.11
CA PHE A 45 -4.13 39.66 4.56
C PHE A 45 -2.95 38.81 5.09
N LEU A 46 -2.85 37.53 4.72
CA LEU A 46 -1.80 36.66 5.19
C LEU A 46 -0.41 37.10 4.70
N ILE A 47 -0.30 37.49 3.43
CA ILE A 47 0.97 37.89 2.81
C ILE A 47 1.42 39.24 3.34
N GLU A 48 0.55 40.27 3.40
CA GLU A 48 0.85 41.62 3.89
C GLU A 48 1.31 41.60 5.36
N ASN A 49 0.71 40.72 6.18
CA ASN A 49 1.08 40.57 7.59
C ASN A 49 2.26 39.62 7.81
N LYS A 50 2.85 39.07 6.73
CA LYS A 50 3.95 38.08 6.78
C LYS A 50 3.59 36.84 7.58
N PHE A 51 2.33 36.44 7.55
CA PHE A 51 1.86 35.15 8.10
C PHE A 51 2.01 34.05 7.05
N LEU A 52 3.25 33.64 6.80
CA LEU A 52 3.65 32.84 5.65
C LEU A 52 3.63 31.32 5.92
N GLY A 53 3.00 30.89 6.98
CA GLY A 53 2.90 29.47 7.35
C GLY A 53 3.93 29.05 8.41
N ASN A 54 4.35 27.77 8.39
CA ASN A 54 5.21 27.19 9.42
C ASN A 54 6.53 27.93 9.60
N LYS A 55 7.12 28.46 8.52
CA LYS A 55 8.39 29.20 8.56
C LYS A 55 8.34 30.50 9.35
N THR A 56 7.15 31.09 9.50
CA THR A 56 6.92 32.29 10.30
C THR A 56 6.12 32.00 11.58
N GLY A 57 5.84 30.71 11.85
CA GLY A 57 5.05 30.26 13.00
C GLY A 57 3.54 30.49 12.86
N LYS A 58 3.10 31.16 11.79
CA LYS A 58 1.72 31.56 11.57
C LYS A 58 1.39 31.62 10.08
N GLY A 59 0.22 31.12 9.71
CA GLY A 59 -0.32 31.09 8.36
C GLY A 59 -1.83 30.89 8.42
N PHE A 60 -2.39 29.91 7.68
CA PHE A 60 -3.78 29.50 7.89
C PHE A 60 -4.01 28.96 9.30
N TYR A 61 -2.95 28.43 9.91
CA TYR A 61 -2.98 27.94 11.28
C TYR A 61 -1.89 28.63 12.13
N GLU A 62 -2.18 28.75 13.41
CA GLU A 62 -1.28 29.28 14.43
C GLU A 62 -1.21 28.29 15.60
N LYS A 63 0.01 27.87 15.97
CA LYS A 63 0.22 27.10 17.19
C LYS A 63 0.29 28.04 18.37
N THR A 64 -0.59 27.85 19.36
CA THR A 64 -0.56 28.64 20.58
C THR A 64 0.40 28.03 21.60
N SER A 65 0.76 28.81 22.64
CA SER A 65 1.45 28.30 23.82
C SER A 65 0.53 27.54 24.78
N GLN A 66 -0.79 27.61 24.57
CA GLN A 66 -1.79 26.98 25.43
C GLN A 66 -1.95 25.48 25.08
N LYS A 67 -2.28 24.70 26.10
CA LYS A 67 -2.58 23.28 25.97
C LYS A 67 -4.02 22.99 26.37
N ASP A 68 -4.62 22.00 25.74
CA ASP A 68 -5.94 21.47 26.12
C ASP A 68 -5.83 20.60 27.39
N ASP A 69 -6.98 20.14 27.91
CA ASP A 69 -7.08 19.27 29.10
C ASP A 69 -6.31 17.92 28.96
N LYS A 70 -5.92 17.55 27.75
CA LYS A 70 -5.13 16.38 27.43
C LYS A 70 -3.66 16.67 27.17
N GLY A 71 -3.21 17.91 27.46
CA GLY A 71 -1.83 18.34 27.27
C GLY A 71 -1.41 18.60 25.82
N LYS A 72 -2.34 18.60 24.84
CA LYS A 72 -2.07 18.88 23.44
C LYS A 72 -2.11 20.38 23.18
N THR A 73 -1.18 20.88 22.38
CA THR A 73 -1.13 22.28 21.95
C THR A 73 -2.43 22.68 21.22
N ILE A 74 -3.04 23.77 21.65
CA ILE A 74 -4.20 24.35 20.98
C ILE A 74 -3.72 24.99 19.68
N ILE A 75 -4.41 24.68 18.59
CA ILE A 75 -4.15 25.25 17.26
C ILE A 75 -5.32 26.15 16.91
N ASN A 76 -5.03 27.40 16.59
CA ASN A 76 -5.99 28.32 16.01
C ASN A 76 -6.01 28.18 14.49
N ALA A 77 -7.14 28.46 13.88
CA ALA A 77 -7.32 28.57 12.43
C ALA A 77 -7.79 30.00 12.09
N LEU A 78 -7.34 30.50 10.96
CA LEU A 78 -7.82 31.78 10.43
C LEU A 78 -9.29 31.64 10.00
N ASN A 79 -10.14 32.43 10.53
CA ASN A 79 -11.48 32.65 10.01
C ASN A 79 -11.37 33.55 8.77
N ILE A 80 -11.56 33.00 7.58
CA ILE A 80 -11.37 33.72 6.31
C ILE A 80 -12.36 34.85 6.04
N LYS A 81 -13.45 34.94 6.83
CA LYS A 81 -14.43 36.02 6.72
C LYS A 81 -14.12 37.18 7.67
N THR A 82 -13.67 36.87 8.87
CA THR A 82 -13.40 37.88 9.92
C THR A 82 -11.92 38.25 10.01
N LEU A 83 -11.05 37.50 9.33
CA LEU A 83 -9.59 37.63 9.39
C LEU A 83 -9.01 37.52 10.82
N LYS A 84 -9.74 36.86 11.71
CA LYS A 84 -9.31 36.60 13.10
C LYS A 84 -8.97 35.15 13.31
N TYR A 85 -8.03 34.91 14.21
CA TYR A 85 -7.65 33.53 14.61
C TYR A 85 -8.56 33.07 15.74
N GLU A 86 -9.12 31.88 15.55
CA GLU A 86 -10.05 31.23 16.47
C GLU A 86 -9.64 29.80 16.69
N PRO A 87 -9.97 29.14 17.83
CA PRO A 87 -9.65 27.72 18.04
C PRO A 87 -10.15 26.86 16.89
N ALA A 88 -9.27 26.03 16.34
CA ALA A 88 -9.58 25.22 15.18
C ALA A 88 -10.65 24.18 15.51
N ILE A 89 -11.81 24.28 14.87
CA ILE A 89 -12.91 23.35 15.01
C ILE A 89 -12.73 22.21 14.00
N ARG A 90 -12.90 20.98 14.46
CA ARG A 90 -12.98 19.80 13.59
C ARG A 90 -14.44 19.37 13.46
N PRO A 91 -15.17 19.86 12.46
CA PRO A 91 -16.58 19.50 12.30
C PRO A 91 -16.71 18.01 12.01
N LYS A 92 -17.71 17.36 12.63
CA LYS A 92 -18.15 16.05 12.23
C LYS A 92 -19.07 16.23 11.03
N ILE A 93 -18.68 15.71 9.88
CA ILE A 93 -19.42 15.83 8.62
C ILE A 93 -19.93 14.45 8.25
N ASP A 94 -21.24 14.25 8.33
CA ASP A 94 -21.87 12.95 8.04
C ASP A 94 -21.60 12.48 6.62
N PHE A 95 -21.56 13.38 5.65
CA PHE A 95 -21.15 13.09 4.28
C PHE A 95 -19.78 12.40 4.21
N VAL A 96 -18.80 12.90 4.95
CA VAL A 96 -17.45 12.31 5.00
C VAL A 96 -17.46 10.97 5.72
N LYS A 97 -18.27 10.83 6.79
CA LYS A 97 -18.42 9.59 7.52
C LYS A 97 -19.02 8.50 6.63
N THR A 98 -20.08 8.83 5.90
CA THR A 98 -20.75 7.91 4.95
C THR A 98 -19.79 7.49 3.84
N ALA A 99 -19.11 8.46 3.20
CA ALA A 99 -18.15 8.16 2.13
C ALA A 99 -17.00 7.26 2.61
N LYS A 100 -16.47 7.49 3.83
CA LYS A 100 -15.42 6.64 4.41
C LYS A 100 -15.90 5.23 4.77
N GLY A 101 -17.18 5.05 5.03
CA GLY A 101 -17.76 3.73 5.31
C GLY A 101 -17.99 2.88 4.07
N MET A 102 -17.87 3.44 2.88
CA MET A 102 -17.98 2.69 1.62
C MET A 102 -16.63 2.04 1.29
N GLU A 103 -16.59 0.72 1.24
CA GLU A 103 -15.36 -0.04 0.95
C GLU A 103 -14.96 0.07 -0.52
N LEU A 104 -15.91 -0.06 -1.43
CA LEU A 104 -15.68 0.00 -2.87
C LEU A 104 -15.45 1.45 -3.32
N MET A 105 -14.31 1.69 -3.96
CA MET A 105 -13.87 3.03 -4.35
C MET A 105 -14.77 3.65 -5.43
N ASP A 106 -15.22 2.87 -6.39
CA ASP A 106 -16.16 3.30 -7.43
C ASP A 106 -17.48 3.81 -6.81
N LYS A 107 -18.05 3.04 -5.88
CA LYS A 107 -19.27 3.44 -5.15
C LYS A 107 -19.06 4.69 -4.31
N ARG A 108 -17.90 4.79 -3.66
CA ARG A 108 -17.52 5.96 -2.87
C ARG A 108 -17.42 7.21 -3.74
N LEU A 109 -16.74 7.15 -4.88
CA LEU A 109 -16.59 8.29 -5.79
C LEU A 109 -17.92 8.69 -6.42
N GLN A 110 -18.71 7.72 -6.90
CA GLN A 110 -20.05 7.98 -7.42
C GLN A 110 -20.95 8.67 -6.38
N TYR A 111 -20.93 8.22 -5.12
CA TYR A 111 -21.63 8.89 -4.02
C TYR A 111 -21.16 10.33 -3.81
N ILE A 112 -19.83 10.55 -3.85
CA ILE A 112 -19.23 11.86 -3.63
C ILE A 112 -19.67 12.87 -4.70
N VAL A 113 -19.72 12.48 -5.97
CA VAL A 113 -19.97 13.40 -7.09
C VAL A 113 -21.43 13.50 -7.54
N ASN A 114 -22.29 12.54 -7.19
CA ASN A 114 -23.66 12.44 -7.73
C ASN A 114 -24.75 12.83 -6.74
N GLY A 115 -24.45 13.61 -5.71
CA GLY A 115 -25.44 14.05 -4.73
C GLY A 115 -25.82 15.53 -4.85
N ASP A 116 -26.90 15.94 -4.18
CA ASP A 116 -27.37 17.35 -4.14
C ASP A 116 -26.81 18.18 -3.00
N THR A 117 -26.00 17.56 -2.13
CA THR A 117 -25.40 18.28 -1.01
C THR A 117 -24.38 19.31 -1.49
N LYS A 118 -24.12 20.34 -0.69
CA LYS A 118 -23.03 21.31 -0.98
C LYS A 118 -21.67 20.64 -1.18
N HIS A 119 -21.45 19.50 -0.50
CA HIS A 119 -20.22 18.76 -0.60
C HIS A 119 -20.12 18.02 -1.94
N SER A 120 -21.22 17.36 -2.35
CA SER A 120 -21.29 16.70 -3.65
C SER A 120 -21.15 17.70 -4.80
N LYS A 121 -21.80 18.85 -4.72
CA LYS A 121 -21.66 19.92 -5.74
C LYS A 121 -20.23 20.41 -5.87
N PHE A 122 -19.55 20.63 -4.73
CA PHE A 122 -18.12 20.98 -4.74
C PHE A 122 -17.26 19.92 -5.42
N PHE A 123 -17.44 18.65 -5.09
CA PHE A 123 -16.65 17.59 -5.71
C PHE A 123 -17.04 17.33 -7.17
N ALA A 124 -18.31 17.49 -7.53
CA ALA A 124 -18.74 17.41 -8.91
C ALA A 124 -18.06 18.48 -9.78
N GLU A 125 -18.00 19.71 -9.31
CA GLU A 125 -17.28 20.80 -9.97
C GLU A 125 -15.78 20.52 -10.03
N TYR A 126 -15.16 20.11 -8.91
CA TYR A 126 -13.74 19.76 -8.85
C TYR A 126 -13.36 18.67 -9.86
N PHE A 127 -14.11 17.55 -9.89
CA PHE A 127 -13.84 16.48 -10.84
C PHE A 127 -14.18 16.89 -12.28
N GLY A 128 -15.24 17.65 -12.50
CA GLY A 128 -15.57 18.18 -13.83
C GLY A 128 -14.41 18.99 -14.41
N GLN A 129 -13.83 19.89 -13.63
CA GLN A 129 -12.67 20.69 -14.04
C GLN A 129 -11.40 19.84 -14.21
N LEU A 130 -11.12 18.94 -13.26
CA LEU A 130 -9.94 18.06 -13.34
C LEU A 130 -9.97 17.17 -14.60
N LEU A 131 -11.09 16.50 -14.84
CA LEU A 131 -11.24 15.58 -15.96
C LEU A 131 -11.21 16.31 -17.30
N SER A 132 -11.90 17.47 -17.41
CA SER A 132 -11.87 18.29 -18.64
C SER A 132 -10.46 18.79 -18.96
N TYR A 133 -9.75 19.31 -17.96
CA TYR A 133 -8.39 19.81 -18.14
C TYR A 133 -7.42 18.71 -18.58
N ALA A 134 -7.42 17.57 -17.85
CA ALA A 134 -6.57 16.44 -18.19
C ALA A 134 -6.85 15.91 -19.62
N ALA A 135 -8.13 15.76 -19.98
CA ALA A 135 -8.51 15.27 -21.30
C ALA A 135 -8.15 16.25 -22.43
N ALA A 136 -8.27 17.56 -22.21
CA ALA A 136 -7.91 18.59 -23.18
C ALA A 136 -6.40 18.67 -23.44
N ARG A 137 -5.57 18.31 -22.44
CA ARG A 137 -4.10 18.30 -22.57
C ARG A 137 -3.56 17.07 -23.32
N VAL A 138 -4.38 16.06 -23.57
CA VAL A 138 -4.06 14.94 -24.45
C VAL A 138 -4.66 15.25 -25.84
N PRO A 139 -3.93 15.24 -26.96
CA PRO A 139 -2.56 14.78 -27.15
C PRO A 139 -1.47 15.88 -27.08
N GLU A 140 -1.77 17.07 -26.56
CA GLU A 140 -0.84 18.21 -26.56
C GLU A 140 0.47 17.91 -25.80
N ILE A 141 0.36 17.36 -24.58
CA ILE A 141 1.53 17.07 -23.72
C ILE A 141 1.95 15.61 -23.79
N SER A 142 1.09 14.73 -24.27
CA SER A 142 1.34 13.29 -24.37
C SER A 142 0.42 12.68 -25.41
N ASP A 143 0.96 11.80 -26.26
CA ASP A 143 0.18 11.07 -27.28
C ASP A 143 -0.93 10.17 -26.69
N GLN A 144 -0.81 9.80 -25.44
CA GLN A 144 -1.74 8.92 -24.71
C GLN A 144 -1.96 9.46 -23.29
N TYR A 145 -3.05 9.06 -22.66
CA TYR A 145 -3.44 9.55 -21.34
C TYR A 145 -2.76 8.83 -20.17
N PHE A 146 -2.31 7.56 -20.36
CA PHE A 146 -1.70 6.80 -19.24
C PHE A 146 -0.42 7.46 -18.66
N PRO A 147 0.43 8.16 -19.44
CA PRO A 147 1.57 8.89 -18.86
C PRO A 147 1.13 10.06 -17.98
N VAL A 148 -0.04 10.65 -18.23
CA VAL A 148 -0.61 11.70 -17.36
C VAL A 148 -0.99 11.11 -16.01
N ASP A 149 -1.65 9.94 -16.00
CA ASP A 149 -1.98 9.23 -14.76
C ASP A 149 -0.72 8.81 -13.99
N ASP A 150 0.28 8.29 -14.68
CA ASP A 150 1.55 7.91 -14.08
C ASP A 150 2.27 9.12 -13.46
N ALA A 151 2.29 10.27 -14.14
CA ALA A 151 2.89 11.50 -13.64
C ALA A 151 2.21 11.97 -12.34
N MET A 152 0.88 11.87 -12.24
CA MET A 152 0.15 12.24 -11.03
C MET A 152 0.41 11.27 -9.89
N ARG A 153 0.48 9.97 -10.16
CA ARG A 153 0.77 8.96 -9.13
C ARG A 153 2.21 9.04 -8.63
N THR A 154 3.17 9.15 -9.54
CA THR A 154 4.60 9.11 -9.18
C THR A 154 5.16 10.47 -8.78
N GLY A 155 4.71 11.56 -9.40
CA GLY A 155 5.17 12.91 -9.12
C GLY A 155 4.46 13.58 -7.94
N TYR A 156 3.16 13.31 -7.76
CA TYR A 156 2.33 13.94 -6.73
C TYR A 156 1.79 12.98 -5.67
N PHE A 157 2.17 11.73 -5.75
CA PHE A 157 1.78 10.67 -4.80
C PHE A 157 0.25 10.51 -4.69
N TRP A 158 -0.45 10.63 -5.81
CA TRP A 158 -1.89 10.36 -5.88
C TRP A 158 -2.15 8.85 -5.87
N ASP A 159 -3.26 8.44 -5.30
CA ASP A 159 -3.69 7.02 -5.35
C ASP A 159 -4.13 6.63 -6.76
N PHE A 160 -4.73 7.56 -7.52
CA PHE A 160 -5.23 7.37 -8.89
C PHE A 160 -4.92 8.61 -9.72
N GLY A 161 -4.63 8.42 -11.00
CA GLY A 161 -4.56 9.51 -11.95
C GLY A 161 -5.94 9.97 -12.44
N PRO A 162 -6.03 11.07 -13.21
CA PRO A 162 -7.30 11.63 -13.68
C PRO A 162 -8.18 10.63 -14.44
N PHE A 163 -7.61 9.84 -15.33
CA PHE A 163 -8.37 8.88 -16.14
C PHE A 163 -8.73 7.61 -15.36
N GLU A 164 -7.92 7.21 -14.38
CA GLU A 164 -8.27 6.17 -13.42
C GLU A 164 -9.43 6.62 -12.53
N TYR A 165 -9.44 7.88 -12.06
CA TYR A 165 -10.61 8.46 -11.37
C TYR A 165 -11.85 8.46 -12.27
N TRP A 166 -11.67 8.73 -13.57
CA TRP A 166 -12.79 8.73 -14.51
C TRP A 166 -13.40 7.35 -14.69
N ASP A 167 -12.58 6.30 -14.77
CA ASP A 167 -13.07 4.92 -14.81
C ASP A 167 -13.85 4.55 -13.54
N LEU A 168 -13.37 4.96 -12.36
CA LEU A 168 -14.07 4.74 -11.08
C LEU A 168 -15.39 5.52 -10.97
N ILE A 169 -15.45 6.73 -11.50
CA ILE A 169 -16.66 7.55 -11.58
C ILE A 169 -17.62 6.97 -12.61
N GLY A 170 -17.10 6.46 -13.72
CA GLY A 170 -17.80 6.00 -14.89
C GLY A 170 -17.81 7.04 -16.02
N LEU A 171 -17.62 6.58 -17.27
CA LEU A 171 -17.43 7.44 -18.43
C LEU A 171 -18.59 8.45 -18.60
N ASP A 172 -19.81 7.99 -18.58
CA ASP A 172 -21.00 8.84 -18.82
C ASP A 172 -21.19 9.87 -17.71
N LEU A 173 -21.00 9.49 -16.46
CA LEU A 173 -21.08 10.42 -15.33
C LEU A 173 -19.96 11.47 -15.41
N GLY A 174 -18.74 11.06 -15.75
CA GLY A 174 -17.62 11.99 -15.95
C GLY A 174 -17.87 12.99 -17.09
N ILE A 175 -18.44 12.55 -18.21
CA ILE A 175 -18.90 13.44 -19.31
C ILE A 175 -19.90 14.46 -18.77
N ASN A 176 -20.92 14.02 -18.04
CA ASN A 176 -21.93 14.91 -17.45
C ASN A 176 -21.32 15.93 -16.47
N LEU A 177 -20.26 15.54 -15.71
CA LEU A 177 -19.56 16.46 -14.82
C LEU A 177 -18.81 17.54 -15.59
N ILE A 178 -18.18 17.19 -16.72
CA ILE A 178 -17.47 18.14 -17.61
C ILE A 178 -18.47 19.12 -18.23
N GLU A 179 -19.59 18.63 -18.74
CA GLU A 179 -20.65 19.48 -19.32
C GLU A 179 -21.24 20.46 -18.28
N LYS A 180 -21.42 20.02 -17.04
CA LYS A 180 -21.92 20.87 -15.94
C LYS A 180 -21.00 22.04 -15.59
N VAL A 181 -19.69 21.90 -15.80
CA VAL A 181 -18.75 23.02 -15.61
C VAL A 181 -18.56 23.87 -16.86
N GLY A 182 -19.34 23.59 -17.94
CA GLY A 182 -19.29 24.35 -19.17
C GLY A 182 -18.06 24.10 -20.05
N ALA A 183 -17.35 22.99 -19.80
CA ALA A 183 -16.18 22.62 -20.59
C ALA A 183 -16.55 21.71 -21.77
N GLU A 184 -15.71 21.74 -22.80
CA GLU A 184 -15.89 20.90 -23.98
C GLU A 184 -15.30 19.50 -23.74
N ILE A 185 -15.99 18.50 -24.31
CA ILE A 185 -15.51 17.12 -24.35
C ILE A 185 -14.61 16.97 -25.58
N PRO A 186 -13.33 16.57 -25.41
CA PRO A 186 -12.44 16.33 -26.56
C PRO A 186 -12.97 15.24 -27.49
N ASP A 187 -12.70 15.39 -28.80
CA ASP A 187 -13.21 14.48 -29.83
C ASP A 187 -12.80 13.01 -29.59
N TRP A 188 -11.58 12.79 -29.12
CA TRP A 188 -11.11 11.43 -28.85
C TRP A 188 -11.92 10.69 -27.77
N ILE A 189 -12.48 11.42 -26.79
CA ILE A 189 -13.41 10.86 -25.79
C ILE A 189 -14.76 10.49 -26.45
N ARG A 190 -15.27 11.37 -27.32
CA ARG A 190 -16.51 11.10 -28.06
C ARG A 190 -16.35 9.90 -28.98
N GLU A 191 -15.21 9.79 -29.66
CA GLU A 191 -14.87 8.65 -30.51
C GLU A 191 -14.73 7.34 -29.70
N MET A 192 -14.09 7.39 -28.53
CA MET A 192 -13.97 6.24 -27.64
C MET A 192 -15.36 5.71 -27.27
N LYS A 193 -16.27 6.59 -26.85
CA LYS A 193 -17.65 6.24 -26.53
C LYS A 193 -18.40 5.71 -27.74
N ALA A 194 -18.28 6.33 -28.91
CA ALA A 194 -18.91 5.90 -30.16
C ALA A 194 -18.46 4.51 -30.60
N ASN A 195 -17.22 4.12 -30.28
CA ASN A 195 -16.67 2.78 -30.50
C ASN A 195 -17.10 1.75 -29.43
N GLY A 196 -18.07 2.09 -28.57
CA GLY A 196 -18.57 1.22 -27.53
C GLY A 196 -17.58 0.96 -26.39
N LYS A 197 -16.58 1.81 -26.24
CA LYS A 197 -15.61 1.71 -25.13
C LYS A 197 -16.04 2.65 -24.01
N THR A 198 -16.16 2.09 -22.81
CA THR A 198 -16.68 2.81 -21.63
C THR A 198 -15.64 2.95 -20.52
N GLN A 199 -14.43 2.41 -20.72
CA GLN A 199 -13.33 2.44 -19.75
C GLN A 199 -12.02 2.83 -20.44
N PHE A 200 -11.25 3.64 -19.78
CA PHE A 200 -9.88 3.99 -20.22
C PHE A 200 -8.93 2.81 -20.05
N TYR A 201 -9.09 2.09 -18.95
CA TYR A 201 -8.28 0.93 -18.61
C TYR A 201 -9.11 -0.33 -18.53
N LYS A 202 -8.47 -1.43 -18.91
CA LYS A 202 -9.04 -2.76 -18.80
C LYS A 202 -8.02 -3.70 -18.14
N PHE A 203 -8.49 -4.55 -17.25
CA PHE A 203 -7.64 -5.53 -16.59
C PHE A 203 -7.92 -6.90 -17.20
N GLU A 204 -6.90 -7.50 -17.82
CA GLU A 204 -6.99 -8.81 -18.46
C GLU A 204 -5.66 -9.55 -18.32
N GLU A 205 -5.70 -10.84 -17.99
CA GLU A 205 -4.55 -11.74 -17.99
C GLU A 205 -3.34 -11.25 -17.16
N GLY A 206 -3.59 -10.70 -16.01
CA GLY A 206 -2.54 -10.15 -15.13
C GLY A 206 -2.09 -8.73 -15.48
N GLN A 207 -2.56 -8.17 -16.59
CA GLN A 207 -2.10 -6.88 -17.09
C GLN A 207 -3.16 -5.81 -17.08
N LYS A 208 -2.73 -4.57 -16.90
CA LYS A 208 -3.50 -3.36 -17.14
C LYS A 208 -3.29 -2.92 -18.59
N LYS A 209 -4.36 -2.93 -19.39
CA LYS A 209 -4.37 -2.45 -20.78
C LYS A 209 -5.00 -1.07 -20.82
N TYR A 210 -4.57 -0.21 -21.73
CA TYR A 210 -5.16 1.11 -21.96
C TYR A 210 -5.81 1.19 -23.34
N TYR A 211 -6.86 1.99 -23.47
CA TYR A 211 -7.45 2.30 -24.77
C TYR A 211 -6.54 3.23 -25.55
N ASN A 212 -5.92 2.72 -26.60
CA ASN A 212 -5.04 3.52 -27.44
C ASN A 212 -5.87 4.41 -28.37
N ILE A 213 -5.67 5.72 -28.26
CA ILE A 213 -6.45 6.73 -28.99
C ILE A 213 -6.29 6.60 -30.52
N LYS A 214 -5.08 6.24 -31.00
CA LYS A 214 -4.77 6.11 -32.43
C LYS A 214 -5.34 4.82 -33.03
N THR A 215 -5.15 3.69 -32.35
CA THR A 215 -5.60 2.38 -32.86
C THR A 215 -7.03 2.03 -32.49
N LYS A 216 -7.64 2.79 -31.58
CA LYS A 216 -9.03 2.61 -31.09
C LYS A 216 -9.29 1.23 -30.43
N ASN A 217 -8.23 0.60 -29.92
CA ASN A 217 -8.26 -0.70 -29.26
C ASN A 217 -7.46 -0.68 -27.96
N TYR A 218 -7.75 -1.66 -27.06
CA TYR A 218 -6.97 -1.86 -25.86
C TYR A 218 -5.60 -2.48 -26.19
N GLN A 219 -4.56 -1.94 -25.58
CA GLN A 219 -3.17 -2.38 -25.73
C GLN A 219 -2.50 -2.44 -24.38
N SER A 220 -1.48 -3.30 -24.22
CA SER A 220 -0.62 -3.33 -23.04
C SER A 220 0.13 -2.01 -22.89
N ILE A 221 0.27 -1.52 -21.66
CA ILE A 221 1.05 -0.33 -21.37
C ILE A 221 2.53 -0.69 -21.53
N PRO A 222 3.29 0.02 -22.40
CA PRO A 222 4.70 -0.27 -22.61
C PRO A 222 5.51 -0.22 -21.31
N GLY A 223 6.38 -1.21 -21.10
CA GLY A 223 7.22 -1.32 -19.90
C GLY A 223 6.52 -1.94 -18.68
N MET A 224 5.26 -2.39 -18.83
CA MET A 224 4.52 -3.06 -17.76
C MET A 224 4.30 -4.56 -18.04
N GLU A 225 5.04 -5.14 -18.99
CA GLU A 225 4.85 -6.52 -19.43
C GLU A 225 5.10 -7.56 -18.32
N SER A 226 5.99 -7.23 -17.38
CA SER A 226 6.29 -8.07 -16.22
C SER A 226 5.44 -7.78 -14.98
N PHE A 227 4.51 -6.82 -15.06
CA PHE A 227 3.63 -6.52 -13.93
C PHE A 227 2.54 -7.58 -13.83
N MET A 228 2.23 -7.95 -12.58
CA MET A 228 1.15 -8.88 -12.28
C MET A 228 0.12 -8.18 -11.39
N ILE A 229 -1.02 -7.84 -11.97
CA ILE A 229 -2.10 -7.11 -11.29
C ILE A 229 -3.23 -8.10 -10.96
N LEU A 230 -3.39 -8.44 -9.69
CA LEU A 230 -4.33 -9.44 -9.22
C LEU A 230 -5.79 -9.08 -9.50
N ASP A 231 -6.12 -7.79 -9.55
CA ASP A 231 -7.47 -7.34 -9.91
C ASP A 231 -7.92 -7.82 -11.30
N SER A 232 -6.98 -8.10 -12.21
CA SER A 232 -7.30 -8.64 -13.52
C SER A 232 -7.91 -10.05 -13.49
N PHE A 233 -7.65 -10.79 -12.42
CA PHE A 233 -8.16 -12.15 -12.22
C PHE A 233 -9.49 -12.19 -11.48
N ARG A 234 -10.03 -11.04 -11.02
CA ARG A 234 -11.30 -10.96 -10.29
C ARG A 234 -12.51 -11.46 -11.08
N SER A 235 -12.46 -11.42 -12.41
CA SER A 235 -13.51 -11.94 -13.29
C SER A 235 -13.46 -13.47 -13.48
N GLN A 236 -12.37 -14.08 -13.10
CA GLN A 236 -12.21 -15.55 -13.16
C GLN A 236 -12.74 -16.18 -11.87
N SER A 237 -13.11 -17.46 -11.95
CA SER A 237 -13.46 -18.22 -10.75
C SER A 237 -12.19 -18.46 -9.92
N PRO A 238 -12.13 -18.03 -8.67
CA PRO A 238 -10.99 -18.27 -7.82
C PRO A 238 -10.88 -19.77 -7.46
N ILE A 239 -9.66 -20.24 -7.25
CA ILE A 239 -9.40 -21.62 -6.78
C ILE A 239 -9.91 -21.77 -5.33
N VAL A 240 -9.55 -20.82 -4.46
CA VAL A 240 -10.05 -20.71 -3.08
C VAL A 240 -10.50 -19.27 -2.84
N LYS A 241 -11.57 -19.08 -2.08
CA LYS A 241 -12.02 -17.74 -1.67
C LYS A 241 -12.74 -17.78 -0.34
N ASN A 242 -12.35 -16.88 0.55
CA ASN A 242 -13.06 -16.57 1.79
C ASN A 242 -13.06 -15.06 2.06
N SER A 243 -13.44 -14.62 3.26
CA SER A 243 -13.52 -13.19 3.62
C SER A 243 -12.14 -12.52 3.76
N GLU A 244 -11.05 -13.27 3.90
CA GLU A 244 -9.72 -12.74 4.20
C GLU A 244 -8.69 -13.00 3.12
N SER A 245 -9.01 -13.91 2.17
CA SER A 245 -8.06 -14.33 1.13
C SER A 245 -8.74 -14.83 -0.14
N ILE A 246 -8.01 -14.73 -1.25
CA ILE A 246 -8.38 -15.27 -2.55
C ILE A 246 -7.16 -15.97 -3.14
N VAL A 247 -7.37 -17.13 -3.77
CA VAL A 247 -6.34 -17.83 -4.54
C VAL A 247 -6.67 -17.72 -6.02
N HIS A 248 -5.72 -17.16 -6.77
CA HIS A 248 -5.82 -16.97 -8.21
C HIS A 248 -4.90 -17.96 -8.94
N ASP A 249 -5.35 -18.49 -10.08
CA ASP A 249 -4.45 -19.02 -11.10
C ASP A 249 -3.82 -17.84 -11.85
N ILE A 250 -2.52 -17.63 -11.68
CA ILE A 250 -1.79 -16.53 -12.34
C ILE A 250 -1.06 -16.99 -13.61
N GLY A 251 -1.42 -18.16 -14.13
CA GLY A 251 -0.90 -18.74 -15.36
C GLY A 251 0.39 -19.54 -15.16
N ASP A 252 0.78 -20.27 -16.20
CA ASP A 252 1.97 -21.12 -16.26
C ASP A 252 2.02 -22.25 -15.20
N GLY A 253 0.88 -22.58 -14.59
CA GLY A 253 0.76 -23.56 -13.51
C GLY A 253 1.20 -23.01 -12.14
N VAL A 254 1.11 -21.71 -11.91
CA VAL A 254 1.45 -21.07 -10.64
C VAL A 254 0.21 -20.45 -10.01
N LEU A 255 -0.01 -20.75 -8.74
CA LEU A 255 -1.06 -20.13 -7.93
C LEU A 255 -0.54 -18.91 -7.21
N CYS A 256 -1.44 -17.95 -6.91
CA CYS A 256 -1.16 -16.80 -6.06
C CYS A 256 -2.22 -16.69 -4.96
N LEU A 257 -1.80 -16.79 -3.71
CA LEU A 257 -2.63 -16.50 -2.55
C LEU A 257 -2.51 -15.02 -2.20
N GLU A 258 -3.63 -14.31 -2.29
CA GLU A 258 -3.77 -12.90 -2.00
C GLU A 258 -4.49 -12.69 -0.67
N PHE A 259 -3.92 -11.87 0.21
CA PHE A 259 -4.59 -11.39 1.41
C PHE A 259 -5.51 -10.23 1.04
N THR A 260 -6.78 -10.29 1.45
CA THR A 260 -7.82 -9.31 1.13
C THR A 260 -8.49 -8.71 2.36
N GLY A 261 -8.09 -9.15 3.56
CA GLY A 261 -8.61 -8.66 4.82
C GLY A 261 -8.16 -7.22 5.12
N LYS A 262 -8.79 -6.59 6.12
CA LYS A 262 -8.43 -5.23 6.54
C LYS A 262 -6.95 -5.17 6.96
N SER A 263 -6.20 -4.27 6.33
CA SER A 263 -4.74 -4.12 6.52
C SER A 263 -3.95 -5.42 6.27
N ASN A 264 -4.54 -6.37 5.54
CA ASN A 264 -3.98 -7.71 5.31
C ASN A 264 -3.56 -8.41 6.60
N SER A 265 -4.38 -8.26 7.65
CA SER A 265 -4.16 -9.00 8.89
C SER A 265 -4.40 -10.49 8.67
N ILE A 266 -3.60 -11.29 9.36
CA ILE A 266 -3.66 -12.75 9.29
C ILE A 266 -4.65 -13.23 10.34
N GLY A 267 -5.76 -13.79 9.86
CA GLY A 267 -6.80 -14.42 10.67
C GLY A 267 -6.95 -15.89 10.31
N GLU A 268 -8.00 -16.50 10.83
CA GLU A 268 -8.32 -17.91 10.59
C GLU A 268 -8.56 -18.22 9.10
N GLY A 269 -9.17 -17.26 8.36
CA GLY A 269 -9.42 -17.41 6.91
C GLY A 269 -8.14 -17.51 6.10
N VAL A 270 -7.12 -16.72 6.45
CA VAL A 270 -5.80 -16.81 5.78
C VAL A 270 -5.15 -18.17 6.07
N GLY A 271 -5.19 -18.62 7.33
CA GLY A 271 -4.63 -19.91 7.72
C GLY A 271 -5.28 -21.09 6.99
N LYS A 272 -6.62 -21.12 6.93
CA LYS A 272 -7.37 -22.14 6.19
C LYS A 272 -7.02 -22.14 4.70
N ALA A 273 -6.98 -20.96 4.07
CA ALA A 273 -6.65 -20.86 2.66
C ALA A 273 -5.21 -21.31 2.36
N LEU A 274 -4.25 -21.05 3.27
CA LEU A 274 -2.88 -21.53 3.12
C LEU A 274 -2.79 -23.05 3.11
N ILE A 275 -3.48 -23.74 4.04
CA ILE A 275 -3.51 -25.19 4.07
C ILE A 275 -4.20 -25.73 2.82
N GLU A 276 -5.40 -25.25 2.52
CA GLU A 276 -6.21 -25.70 1.37
C GLU A 276 -5.48 -25.51 0.05
N VAL A 277 -4.85 -24.36 -0.20
CA VAL A 277 -4.12 -24.12 -1.45
C VAL A 277 -2.89 -25.01 -1.59
N LEU A 278 -2.18 -25.32 -0.50
CA LEU A 278 -1.03 -26.22 -0.55
C LEU A 278 -1.46 -27.68 -0.84
N GLU A 279 -2.59 -28.12 -0.29
CA GLU A 279 -3.18 -29.43 -0.58
C GLU A 279 -3.58 -29.52 -2.07
N ILE A 280 -4.37 -28.57 -2.55
CA ILE A 280 -4.78 -28.50 -3.97
C ILE A 280 -3.56 -28.47 -4.89
N ALA A 281 -2.58 -27.62 -4.57
CA ALA A 281 -1.41 -27.45 -5.42
C ALA A 281 -0.54 -28.72 -5.53
N GLU A 282 -0.44 -29.48 -4.45
CA GLU A 282 0.30 -30.75 -4.44
C GLU A 282 -0.47 -31.90 -5.12
N GLU A 283 -1.80 -31.97 -4.92
CA GLU A 283 -2.66 -33.00 -5.50
C GLU A 283 -2.84 -32.81 -7.00
N GLU A 284 -2.99 -31.60 -7.46
CA GLU A 284 -3.22 -31.23 -8.87
C GLU A 284 -1.91 -30.97 -9.66
N ASN A 285 -0.75 -31.16 -9.03
CA ASN A 285 0.57 -30.95 -9.64
C ASN A 285 0.82 -29.52 -10.17
N TRP A 286 0.42 -28.50 -9.42
CA TRP A 286 0.82 -27.13 -9.70
C TRP A 286 2.33 -26.96 -9.51
N LYS A 287 2.93 -26.04 -10.25
CA LYS A 287 4.38 -25.79 -10.19
C LYS A 287 4.84 -25.09 -8.92
N GLY A 288 3.92 -24.37 -8.25
CA GLY A 288 4.19 -23.73 -6.98
C GLY A 288 3.23 -22.62 -6.65
N LEU A 289 3.51 -21.97 -5.53
CA LEU A 289 2.65 -20.94 -4.92
C LEU A 289 3.42 -19.63 -4.72
N VAL A 290 2.81 -18.52 -5.11
CA VAL A 290 3.18 -17.17 -4.69
C VAL A 290 2.27 -16.73 -3.55
N ILE A 291 2.82 -16.16 -2.48
CA ILE A 291 2.05 -15.47 -1.44
C ILE A 291 2.31 -13.98 -1.59
N GLY A 292 1.30 -13.20 -1.99
CA GLY A 292 1.49 -11.77 -2.27
C GLY A 292 0.18 -11.04 -2.50
N ASN A 293 0.23 -9.71 -2.57
CA ASN A 293 -0.91 -8.86 -2.90
C ASN A 293 -0.44 -7.54 -3.54
N ASN A 294 -1.35 -6.81 -4.19
CA ASN A 294 -1.05 -5.49 -4.77
C ASN A 294 -1.44 -4.32 -3.83
N ALA A 295 -1.66 -4.56 -2.55
CA ALA A 295 -1.96 -3.50 -1.58
C ALA A 295 -0.72 -2.67 -1.20
N LYS A 296 -0.91 -1.55 -0.50
CA LYS A 296 0.19 -0.69 -0.01
C LYS A 296 1.14 -1.41 0.96
N GLN A 297 0.66 -2.47 1.61
CA GLN A 297 1.42 -3.25 2.57
C GLN A 297 1.12 -4.75 2.42
N PHE A 298 2.13 -5.57 2.65
CA PHE A 298 1.98 -7.02 2.59
C PHE A 298 1.08 -7.53 3.71
N SER A 299 1.46 -7.30 4.97
CA SER A 299 0.68 -7.68 6.14
C SER A 299 1.14 -6.97 7.41
N VAL A 300 0.19 -6.62 8.28
CA VAL A 300 0.47 -6.12 9.64
C VAL A 300 0.53 -7.25 10.69
N GLY A 301 0.43 -8.51 10.25
CA GLY A 301 0.43 -9.69 11.12
C GLY A 301 -0.93 -10.04 11.70
N ALA A 302 -0.95 -10.76 12.82
CA ALA A 302 -2.16 -11.26 13.46
C ALA A 302 -3.07 -10.13 13.98
N ASN A 303 -4.36 -10.42 14.06
CA ASN A 303 -5.34 -9.52 14.65
C ASN A 303 -5.22 -9.48 16.17
N LEU A 304 -4.48 -8.50 16.70
CA LEU A 304 -4.23 -8.33 18.13
C LEU A 304 -5.51 -8.15 18.97
N MET A 305 -6.61 -7.66 18.40
CA MET A 305 -7.86 -7.52 19.13
C MET A 305 -8.46 -8.90 19.47
N ASN A 306 -8.37 -9.86 18.55
CA ASN A 306 -8.84 -11.23 18.80
C ASN A 306 -7.99 -11.89 19.88
N ILE A 307 -6.68 -11.81 19.79
CA ILE A 307 -5.75 -12.34 20.80
C ILE A 307 -6.04 -11.70 22.17
N GLY A 308 -6.20 -10.39 22.22
CA GLY A 308 -6.50 -9.66 23.44
C GLY A 308 -7.85 -10.05 24.05
N MET A 309 -8.90 -10.27 23.26
CA MET A 309 -10.19 -10.73 23.74
C MET A 309 -10.12 -12.14 24.35
N ILE A 310 -9.45 -13.08 23.67
CA ILE A 310 -9.25 -14.45 24.18
C ILE A 310 -8.48 -14.42 25.52
N ALA A 311 -7.41 -13.62 25.57
CA ALA A 311 -6.60 -13.47 26.78
C ALA A 311 -7.37 -12.83 27.95
N MET A 312 -8.17 -11.77 27.70
CA MET A 312 -9.02 -11.12 28.69
C MET A 312 -10.10 -12.08 29.25
N GLN A 313 -10.60 -12.97 28.40
CA GLN A 313 -11.56 -14.02 28.81
C GLN A 313 -10.87 -15.20 29.49
N LYS A 314 -9.54 -15.17 29.67
CA LYS A 314 -8.72 -16.25 30.25
C LYS A 314 -8.88 -17.60 29.55
N GLN A 315 -9.18 -17.60 28.27
CA GLN A 315 -9.32 -18.81 27.43
C GLN A 315 -7.94 -19.25 26.92
N PHE A 316 -7.03 -19.57 27.83
CA PHE A 316 -5.63 -19.85 27.46
C PHE A 316 -5.47 -21.08 26.58
N ASP A 317 -6.31 -22.12 26.78
CA ASP A 317 -6.29 -23.30 25.90
C ASP A 317 -6.68 -22.98 24.46
N GLN A 318 -7.54 -21.97 24.25
CA GLN A 318 -7.87 -21.49 22.90
C GLN A 318 -6.71 -20.68 22.30
N LEU A 319 -6.03 -19.89 23.14
CA LEU A 319 -4.88 -19.12 22.72
C LEU A 319 -3.72 -20.05 22.34
N GLU A 320 -3.47 -21.10 23.12
CA GLU A 320 -2.46 -22.12 22.84
C GLU A 320 -2.72 -22.80 21.49
N ARG A 321 -3.95 -23.26 21.24
CA ARG A 321 -4.34 -23.83 19.95
C ARG A 321 -4.14 -22.85 18.79
N PHE A 322 -4.53 -21.60 18.97
CA PHE A 322 -4.34 -20.57 17.94
C PHE A 322 -2.86 -20.39 17.58
N VAL A 323 -1.96 -20.41 18.57
CA VAL A 323 -0.51 -20.31 18.34
C VAL A 323 0.02 -21.57 17.68
N ASP A 324 -0.40 -22.76 18.14
CA ASP A 324 0.00 -24.05 17.57
C ASP A 324 -0.45 -24.16 16.09
N ASP A 325 -1.71 -23.87 15.80
CA ASP A 325 -2.23 -23.86 14.41
C ASP A 325 -1.38 -22.97 13.51
N PHE A 326 -1.01 -21.77 13.96
CA PHE A 326 -0.20 -20.86 13.16
C PHE A 326 1.24 -21.36 12.98
N GLN A 327 1.82 -22.01 13.98
CA GLN A 327 3.13 -22.69 13.85
C GLN A 327 3.05 -23.83 12.85
N GLN A 328 2.00 -24.65 12.90
CA GLN A 328 1.80 -25.74 11.95
C GLN A 328 1.63 -25.23 10.51
N ILE A 329 0.91 -24.12 10.30
CA ILE A 329 0.78 -23.46 9.00
C ILE A 329 2.16 -23.06 8.47
N ASN A 330 2.97 -22.40 9.28
CA ASN A 330 4.31 -21.97 8.89
C ASN A 330 5.23 -23.16 8.58
N MET A 331 5.14 -24.22 9.38
CA MET A 331 5.87 -25.46 9.08
C MET A 331 5.36 -26.15 7.83
N ARG A 332 4.05 -26.10 7.55
CA ARG A 332 3.46 -26.65 6.32
C ARG A 332 3.97 -25.90 5.07
N ILE A 333 4.14 -24.58 5.15
CA ILE A 333 4.80 -23.78 4.12
C ILE A 333 6.25 -24.27 3.94
N ARG A 334 7.00 -24.36 5.05
CA ARG A 334 8.41 -24.78 5.04
C ARG A 334 8.65 -26.16 4.42
N THR A 335 7.75 -27.09 4.65
CA THR A 335 7.88 -28.48 4.21
C THR A 335 7.02 -28.83 3.00
N SER A 336 6.55 -27.82 2.28
CA SER A 336 5.73 -27.98 1.09
C SER A 336 6.45 -28.83 0.02
N LYS A 337 5.68 -29.64 -0.71
CA LYS A 337 6.21 -30.43 -1.84
C LYS A 337 6.38 -29.62 -3.11
N ILE A 338 5.88 -28.40 -3.12
CA ILE A 338 6.03 -27.41 -4.19
C ILE A 338 6.74 -26.18 -3.69
N PRO A 339 7.47 -25.43 -4.52
CA PRO A 339 8.12 -24.18 -4.08
C PRO A 339 7.08 -23.11 -3.71
N VAL A 340 7.30 -22.45 -2.57
CA VAL A 340 6.50 -21.34 -2.09
C VAL A 340 7.38 -20.08 -2.04
N VAL A 341 6.99 -19.05 -2.77
CA VAL A 341 7.73 -17.78 -2.85
C VAL A 341 6.83 -16.64 -2.37
N VAL A 342 7.34 -15.80 -1.48
CA VAL A 342 6.62 -14.61 -1.02
C VAL A 342 6.97 -13.39 -1.86
N ALA A 343 5.98 -12.53 -2.14
CA ALA A 343 6.15 -11.22 -2.75
C ALA A 343 5.65 -10.14 -1.78
N THR A 344 6.54 -9.26 -1.29
CA THR A 344 6.21 -8.32 -0.23
C THR A 344 6.47 -6.87 -0.61
N GLN A 345 5.75 -5.96 0.07
CA GLN A 345 5.95 -4.51 0.02
C GLN A 345 5.42 -3.85 1.29
N GLY A 346 5.88 -2.62 1.56
CA GLY A 346 5.44 -1.85 2.73
C GLY A 346 5.65 -2.62 4.04
N TYR A 347 4.64 -2.72 4.88
CA TYR A 347 4.74 -3.41 6.16
C TYR A 347 4.70 -4.93 6.02
N VAL A 348 5.69 -5.59 6.61
CA VAL A 348 5.86 -7.04 6.71
C VAL A 348 6.11 -7.39 8.17
N PHE A 349 5.05 -7.36 8.97
CA PHE A 349 5.18 -7.41 10.43
C PHE A 349 4.61 -8.69 11.02
N VAL A 350 5.16 -9.09 12.19
CA VAL A 350 4.62 -10.15 13.03
C VAL A 350 4.45 -11.45 12.22
N GLY A 351 3.26 -12.03 12.19
CA GLY A 351 2.96 -13.24 11.43
C GLY A 351 3.22 -13.12 9.92
N GLY A 352 3.12 -11.91 9.33
CA GLY A 352 3.51 -11.69 7.94
C GLY A 352 5.01 -11.87 7.72
N CYS A 353 5.84 -11.41 8.65
CA CYS A 353 7.27 -11.67 8.65
C CYS A 353 7.57 -13.17 8.86
N GLU A 354 6.85 -13.82 9.78
CA GLU A 354 7.02 -15.24 10.06
C GLU A 354 6.66 -16.11 8.84
N ILE A 355 5.56 -15.84 8.13
CA ILE A 355 5.23 -16.50 6.85
C ILE A 355 6.37 -16.31 5.85
N ALA A 356 6.86 -15.08 5.66
CA ALA A 356 7.92 -14.77 4.72
C ALA A 356 9.23 -15.51 5.06
N MET A 357 9.55 -15.64 6.34
CA MET A 357 10.73 -16.38 6.79
C MET A 357 10.64 -17.89 6.53
N HIS A 358 9.44 -18.44 6.43
CA HIS A 358 9.22 -19.88 6.19
C HIS A 358 9.11 -20.25 4.70
N CYS A 359 8.95 -19.28 3.80
CA CYS A 359 8.97 -19.54 2.36
C CYS A 359 10.36 -19.96 1.85
N ASP A 360 10.40 -20.63 0.68
CA ASP A 360 11.66 -21.05 0.03
C ASP A 360 12.49 -19.86 -0.45
N ALA A 361 11.84 -18.80 -0.89
CA ALA A 361 12.45 -17.54 -1.30
C ALA A 361 11.47 -16.37 -1.16
N GLY A 362 11.99 -15.15 -1.21
CA GLY A 362 11.18 -13.96 -1.23
C GLY A 362 11.65 -12.93 -2.25
N ILE A 363 10.69 -12.20 -2.82
CA ILE A 363 10.90 -11.00 -3.62
C ILE A 363 10.37 -9.83 -2.80
N TYR A 364 11.26 -8.99 -2.34
CA TYR A 364 10.94 -7.89 -1.43
C TYR A 364 11.05 -6.56 -2.16
N ALA A 365 9.98 -5.76 -2.16
CA ALA A 365 10.11 -4.39 -2.63
C ALA A 365 11.16 -3.65 -1.81
N SER A 366 11.98 -2.81 -2.44
CA SER A 366 13.05 -2.06 -1.76
C SER A 366 12.53 -1.27 -0.57
N GLU A 367 11.31 -0.73 -0.67
CA GLU A 367 10.59 -0.04 0.39
C GLU A 367 9.69 -1.03 1.17
N SER A 368 10.32 -2.04 1.79
CA SER A 368 9.69 -2.96 2.72
C SER A 368 10.22 -2.72 4.13
N TYR A 369 9.30 -2.57 5.07
CA TYR A 369 9.56 -2.39 6.50
C TYR A 369 9.28 -3.72 7.18
N ILE A 370 10.33 -4.43 7.57
CA ILE A 370 10.24 -5.83 8.00
C ILE A 370 10.62 -5.94 9.46
N GLY A 371 9.82 -6.66 10.26
CA GLY A 371 10.13 -6.81 11.67
C GLY A 371 9.24 -7.81 12.42
N LEU A 372 9.83 -8.45 13.41
CA LEU A 372 9.16 -9.21 14.48
C LEU A 372 8.92 -8.25 15.65
N VAL A 373 7.80 -7.52 15.60
CA VAL A 373 7.53 -6.39 16.50
C VAL A 373 6.64 -6.75 17.69
N GLU A 374 6.45 -8.03 17.96
CA GLU A 374 5.58 -8.57 19.00
C GLU A 374 5.95 -8.05 20.39
N VAL A 375 7.25 -7.93 20.70
CA VAL A 375 7.74 -7.43 22.00
C VAL A 375 7.25 -6.00 22.27
N GLY A 376 7.09 -5.19 21.23
CA GLY A 376 6.56 -3.83 21.34
C GLY A 376 5.13 -3.74 21.87
N VAL A 377 4.38 -4.86 21.86
CA VAL A 377 3.00 -4.99 22.38
C VAL A 377 2.91 -6.03 23.52
N GLY A 378 4.04 -6.45 24.07
CA GLY A 378 4.11 -7.39 25.22
C GLY A 378 3.93 -8.86 24.85
N LEU A 379 4.14 -9.23 23.58
CA LEU A 379 4.08 -10.60 23.07
C LEU A 379 5.46 -11.07 22.60
N LEU A 380 5.55 -12.33 22.18
CA LEU A 380 6.72 -12.91 21.51
C LEU A 380 6.33 -13.38 20.11
N PRO A 381 7.30 -13.49 19.18
CA PRO A 381 7.07 -14.09 17.86
C PRO A 381 6.64 -15.56 18.00
N GLY A 382 5.33 -15.77 18.05
CA GLY A 382 4.72 -17.07 18.40
C GLY A 382 4.56 -18.02 17.24
N GLY A 383 4.55 -17.52 15.98
CA GLY A 383 4.38 -18.33 14.78
C GLY A 383 5.68 -19.00 14.28
N GLY A 384 6.78 -18.86 15.01
CA GLY A 384 8.05 -19.50 14.70
C GLY A 384 9.19 -18.53 14.40
N GLY A 385 9.00 -17.21 14.55
CA GLY A 385 10.08 -16.23 14.32
C GLY A 385 11.27 -16.42 15.24
N THR A 386 11.04 -16.73 16.53
CA THR A 386 12.08 -17.05 17.49
C THR A 386 12.84 -18.32 17.11
N LYS A 387 12.13 -19.37 16.68
CA LYS A 387 12.71 -20.62 16.17
C LYS A 387 13.57 -20.35 14.93
N GLU A 388 13.07 -19.57 13.98
CA GLU A 388 13.82 -19.22 12.78
C GLU A 388 15.12 -18.48 13.08
N PHE A 389 15.11 -17.55 14.04
CA PHE A 389 16.32 -16.84 14.42
C PHE A 389 17.33 -17.74 15.16
N ALA A 390 16.84 -18.66 16.01
CA ALA A 390 17.73 -19.66 16.61
C ALA A 390 18.37 -20.58 15.56
N LEU A 391 17.58 -20.99 14.56
CA LEU A 391 18.07 -21.80 13.43
C LEU A 391 19.11 -21.05 12.61
N ARG A 392 18.84 -19.79 12.25
CA ARG A 392 19.76 -18.94 11.49
C ARG A 392 21.04 -18.66 12.27
N ALA A 393 20.95 -18.41 13.57
CA ALA A 393 22.13 -18.28 14.42
C ALA A 393 22.99 -19.55 14.42
N SER A 394 22.35 -20.73 14.49
CA SER A 394 23.05 -22.02 14.36
C SER A 394 23.73 -22.17 13.01
N ASP A 395 23.10 -21.71 11.93
CA ASP A 395 23.68 -21.75 10.56
C ASP A 395 24.93 -20.86 10.44
N ASP A 396 24.96 -19.76 11.17
CA ASP A 396 26.04 -18.78 11.14
C ASP A 396 27.17 -19.07 12.16
N PHE A 397 27.08 -20.14 12.94
CA PHE A 397 28.13 -20.58 13.82
C PHE A 397 29.21 -21.34 13.06
N PHE A 398 30.43 -20.86 13.06
CA PHE A 398 31.58 -21.54 12.45
C PHE A 398 32.42 -22.25 13.50
N GLU A 399 33.04 -23.35 13.11
CA GLU A 399 33.95 -24.07 13.98
C GLU A 399 35.16 -23.17 14.35
N GLY A 400 35.44 -23.06 15.66
CA GLY A 400 36.49 -22.22 16.20
C GLY A 400 36.12 -20.74 16.41
N ASP A 401 34.90 -20.33 16.09
CA ASP A 401 34.44 -18.96 16.29
C ASP A 401 33.81 -18.73 17.67
N VAL A 402 33.69 -17.45 18.08
CA VAL A 402 33.00 -17.03 19.29
C VAL A 402 31.52 -16.82 18.94
N GLN A 403 30.68 -17.77 19.30
CA GLN A 403 29.27 -17.83 18.92
C GLN A 403 28.36 -16.78 19.60
N SER A 404 28.81 -16.24 20.76
CA SER A 404 27.99 -15.30 21.54
C SER A 404 27.62 -14.00 20.81
N PRO A 405 28.49 -13.32 20.06
CA PRO A 405 28.13 -12.12 19.32
C PRO A 405 27.02 -12.38 18.27
N THR A 406 27.12 -13.50 17.57
CA THR A 406 26.09 -13.92 16.59
C THR A 406 24.73 -14.11 17.27
N LEU A 407 24.70 -14.88 18.37
CA LEU A 407 23.45 -15.09 19.12
C LEU A 407 22.85 -13.78 19.65
N ILE A 408 23.70 -12.88 20.20
CA ILE A 408 23.24 -11.56 20.68
C ILE A 408 22.66 -10.74 19.57
N ASN A 409 23.22 -10.77 18.37
CA ASN A 409 22.74 -10.01 17.22
C ASN A 409 21.32 -10.45 16.82
N TYR A 410 21.10 -11.74 16.69
CA TYR A 410 19.76 -12.29 16.39
C TYR A 410 18.75 -11.98 17.50
N PHE A 411 19.16 -12.14 18.75
CA PHE A 411 18.33 -11.85 19.92
C PHE A 411 17.92 -10.38 19.99
N LYS A 412 18.84 -9.44 19.74
CA LYS A 412 18.55 -8.00 19.77
C LYS A 412 17.48 -7.60 18.79
N SER A 413 17.48 -8.14 17.57
CA SER A 413 16.45 -7.83 16.57
C SER A 413 15.04 -8.12 17.09
N ILE A 414 14.84 -9.22 17.85
CA ILE A 414 13.55 -9.53 18.47
C ILE A 414 13.33 -8.68 19.72
N ALA A 415 14.31 -8.64 20.65
CA ALA A 415 14.15 -8.02 21.95
C ALA A 415 13.88 -6.51 21.90
N THR A 416 14.40 -5.84 20.86
CA THR A 416 14.16 -4.41 20.62
C THR A 416 13.02 -4.13 19.63
N ALA A 417 12.30 -5.18 19.18
CA ALA A 417 11.28 -5.05 18.14
C ALA A 417 11.81 -4.29 16.91
N ALA A 418 13.04 -4.61 16.48
CA ALA A 418 13.70 -3.89 15.39
C ALA A 418 12.94 -4.00 14.09
N VAL A 419 12.75 -2.87 13.41
CA VAL A 419 12.13 -2.79 12.10
C VAL A 419 13.14 -2.26 11.11
N SER A 420 13.32 -2.97 9.99
CA SER A 420 14.14 -2.47 8.90
C SER A 420 13.46 -1.28 8.21
N THR A 421 14.22 -0.30 7.80
CA THR A 421 13.76 0.86 7.02
C THR A 421 13.74 0.60 5.52
N SER A 422 14.26 -0.54 5.11
CA SER A 422 14.26 -1.02 3.72
C SER A 422 14.48 -2.53 3.66
N ALA A 423 14.20 -3.14 2.50
CA ALA A 423 14.57 -4.53 2.27
C ALA A 423 16.07 -4.78 2.31
N TYR A 424 16.91 -3.78 2.02
CA TYR A 424 18.36 -3.90 2.10
C TYR A 424 18.82 -4.00 3.56
N GLU A 425 18.33 -3.16 4.47
CA GLU A 425 18.64 -3.23 5.90
C GLU A 425 18.10 -4.51 6.55
N ALA A 426 17.04 -5.09 5.99
CA ALA A 426 16.49 -6.35 6.49
C ALA A 426 17.47 -7.54 6.39
N PHE A 427 18.46 -7.48 5.48
CA PHE A 427 19.58 -8.43 5.46
C PHE A 427 20.50 -8.25 6.67
N ASP A 428 20.77 -7.00 7.05
CA ASP A 428 21.65 -6.70 8.20
C ASP A 428 20.97 -7.05 9.53
N LEU A 429 19.64 -6.96 9.58
CA LEU A 429 18.82 -7.39 10.72
C LEU A 429 18.49 -8.89 10.71
N ASN A 430 19.00 -9.64 9.74
CA ASN A 430 18.82 -11.08 9.57
C ASN A 430 17.38 -11.55 9.28
N TYR A 431 16.48 -10.65 8.91
CA TYR A 431 15.14 -11.02 8.44
C TYR A 431 15.20 -11.66 7.05
N LEU A 432 16.12 -11.21 6.18
CA LEU A 432 16.34 -11.76 4.85
C LEU A 432 17.66 -12.56 4.80
N LYS A 433 17.72 -13.52 3.87
CA LYS A 433 18.88 -14.38 3.64
C LYS A 433 19.48 -14.13 2.26
N LYS A 434 20.79 -13.81 2.22
CA LYS A 434 21.53 -13.67 0.95
C LYS A 434 21.51 -15.00 0.18
N GLY A 435 21.34 -14.91 -1.14
CA GLY A 435 21.24 -16.08 -2.02
C GLY A 435 19.85 -16.74 -2.07
N ARG A 436 18.99 -16.49 -1.09
CA ARG A 436 17.57 -16.92 -1.07
C ARG A 436 16.65 -15.79 -1.53
N ASP A 437 16.77 -14.63 -0.91
CA ASP A 437 15.88 -13.49 -1.04
C ASP A 437 16.46 -12.44 -1.98
N GLU A 438 15.58 -11.78 -2.74
CA GLU A 438 15.92 -10.78 -3.75
C GLU A 438 15.15 -9.48 -3.49
N VAL A 439 15.79 -8.33 -3.81
CA VAL A 439 15.15 -7.02 -3.68
C VAL A 439 14.68 -6.55 -5.04
N CYS A 440 13.42 -6.11 -5.10
CA CYS A 440 12.80 -5.51 -6.27
C CYS A 440 12.61 -4.01 -6.04
N VAL A 441 13.18 -3.16 -6.89
CA VAL A 441 13.01 -1.71 -6.78
C VAL A 441 11.61 -1.26 -7.19
N ASN A 442 11.07 -1.83 -8.26
CA ASN A 442 9.72 -1.54 -8.70
C ASN A 442 8.72 -2.51 -8.05
N THR A 443 8.00 -2.05 -7.05
CA THR A 443 7.03 -2.84 -6.28
C THR A 443 5.98 -3.55 -7.15
N GLN A 444 5.60 -2.97 -8.29
CA GLN A 444 4.58 -3.57 -9.17
C GLN A 444 5.07 -4.82 -9.91
N MET A 445 6.38 -5.08 -9.90
CA MET A 445 6.98 -6.27 -10.50
C MET A 445 7.10 -7.44 -9.52
N ASN A 446 6.91 -7.22 -8.21
CA ASN A 446 7.27 -8.21 -7.19
C ASN A 446 6.55 -9.56 -7.36
N ILE A 447 5.25 -9.57 -7.65
CA ILE A 447 4.47 -10.81 -7.89
C ILE A 447 4.93 -11.51 -9.17
N GLY A 448 5.18 -10.75 -10.25
CA GLY A 448 5.70 -11.30 -11.51
C GLY A 448 7.07 -11.96 -11.32
N LEU A 449 7.98 -11.29 -10.65
CA LEU A 449 9.30 -11.82 -10.30
C LEU A 449 9.20 -13.05 -9.36
N ALA A 450 8.25 -13.03 -8.40
CA ALA A 450 8.00 -14.19 -7.54
C ALA A 450 7.49 -15.39 -8.35
N LYS A 451 6.60 -15.17 -9.32
CA LYS A 451 6.17 -16.21 -10.28
C LYS A 451 7.35 -16.78 -11.05
N GLU A 452 8.21 -15.94 -11.61
CA GLU A 452 9.44 -16.38 -12.30
C GLU A 452 10.35 -17.21 -11.37
N LYS A 453 10.48 -16.77 -10.09
CA LYS A 453 11.26 -17.52 -9.09
C LYS A 453 10.66 -18.89 -8.80
N VAL A 454 9.33 -18.99 -8.66
CA VAL A 454 8.61 -20.28 -8.54
C VAL A 454 8.91 -21.16 -9.72
N LEU A 455 8.76 -20.67 -10.96
CA LEU A 455 9.02 -21.41 -12.19
C LEU A 455 10.48 -21.88 -12.31
N LYS A 456 11.43 -21.10 -11.80
CA LYS A 456 12.84 -21.49 -11.73
C LYS A 456 13.07 -22.60 -10.72
N LEU A 457 12.52 -22.46 -9.51
CA LEU A 457 12.66 -23.46 -8.44
C LEU A 457 11.98 -24.78 -8.80
N SER A 458 10.81 -24.75 -9.41
CA SER A 458 10.01 -25.94 -9.73
C SER A 458 10.71 -26.95 -10.66
N LYS A 459 11.73 -26.51 -11.42
CA LYS A 459 12.45 -27.37 -12.36
C LYS A 459 13.22 -28.52 -11.67
N ASN A 460 13.74 -28.26 -10.48
CA ASN A 460 14.56 -29.23 -9.71
C ASN A 460 14.25 -29.10 -8.22
N TYR A 461 12.98 -28.88 -7.86
CA TYR A 461 12.60 -28.66 -6.47
C TYR A 461 12.70 -29.96 -5.67
N THR A 462 13.35 -29.85 -4.53
CA THR A 462 13.38 -30.91 -3.51
C THR A 462 12.82 -30.31 -2.22
N PRO A 463 11.73 -30.86 -1.68
CA PRO A 463 11.17 -30.38 -0.41
C PRO A 463 12.23 -30.40 0.69
N PRO A 464 12.30 -29.34 1.51
CA PRO A 464 13.20 -29.32 2.65
C PRO A 464 12.91 -30.46 3.64
N SER A 465 13.95 -31.16 4.05
CA SER A 465 13.85 -32.17 5.13
C SER A 465 13.86 -31.49 6.50
N ALA A 466 13.45 -32.23 7.52
CA ALA A 466 13.60 -31.80 8.90
C ALA A 466 15.06 -31.48 9.22
N ARG A 467 15.28 -30.34 9.86
CA ARG A 467 16.63 -29.90 10.25
C ARG A 467 17.09 -30.68 11.47
N GLU A 468 18.26 -31.25 11.36
CA GLU A 468 19.00 -31.92 12.42
C GLU A 468 20.28 -31.15 12.77
N ASN A 469 20.92 -31.49 13.87
CA ASN A 469 22.19 -30.90 14.30
C ASN A 469 22.16 -29.37 14.49
N ILE A 470 21.07 -28.85 15.06
CA ILE A 470 20.93 -27.44 15.39
C ILE A 470 21.77 -27.15 16.63
N GLN A 471 22.76 -26.24 16.51
CA GLN A 471 23.62 -25.85 17.61
C GLN A 471 22.95 -24.81 18.50
N VAL A 472 22.90 -25.08 19.79
CA VAL A 472 22.38 -24.15 20.81
C VAL A 472 23.37 -24.04 21.96
N LEU A 473 23.55 -22.81 22.49
CA LEU A 473 24.53 -22.53 23.52
C LEU A 473 24.08 -22.91 24.95
N GLY A 474 22.82 -23.40 25.10
CA GLY A 474 22.30 -23.85 26.38
C GLY A 474 22.37 -22.78 27.48
N ARG A 475 22.76 -23.17 28.69
CA ARG A 475 22.86 -22.27 29.87
C ARG A 475 23.89 -21.14 29.69
N SER A 476 24.98 -21.38 29.00
CA SER A 476 25.96 -20.32 28.70
C SER A 476 25.38 -19.25 27.80
N GLY A 477 24.61 -19.64 26.77
CA GLY A 477 23.84 -18.70 25.93
C GLY A 477 22.84 -17.87 26.74
N MET A 478 22.11 -18.51 27.66
CA MET A 478 21.19 -17.78 28.58
C MET A 478 21.93 -16.71 29.39
N GLY A 479 23.07 -17.04 29.98
CA GLY A 479 23.86 -16.09 30.74
C GLY A 479 24.36 -14.91 29.90
N VAL A 480 24.76 -15.17 28.66
CA VAL A 480 25.17 -14.14 27.71
C VAL A 480 23.99 -13.22 27.35
N LEU A 481 22.83 -13.77 27.08
CA LEU A 481 21.62 -12.98 26.72
C LEU A 481 21.14 -12.12 27.90
N TYR A 482 21.17 -12.63 29.15
CA TYR A 482 20.89 -11.84 30.35
C TYR A 482 21.82 -10.67 30.54
N SER A 483 23.05 -10.78 30.07
CA SER A 483 24.06 -9.69 30.17
C SER A 483 23.95 -8.67 29.01
N ALA A 484 23.17 -8.99 27.97
CA ALA A 484 23.01 -8.17 26.77
C ALA A 484 21.76 -7.25 26.80
N ILE A 485 20.89 -7.47 27.80
CA ILE A 485 19.73 -6.64 28.12
C ILE A 485 20.11 -5.64 29.20
#